data_b4cdf5008214ae22306096cd5c4fad7f
#
_entry.id   b4cdf5008214ae22306096cd5c4fad7f
#
_cell.length_a   1.000
_cell.length_b   1.000
_cell.length_c   1.000
_cell.angle_alpha   90.00
_cell.angle_beta   90.00
_cell.angle_gamma   90.00
#
_symmetry.space_group_name_H-M   'P 1'
#
loop_
_entity.id
_entity.type
_entity.pdbx_description
1 polymer ?
#
loop_
_entity_poly.entity_id
_entity_poly.type
_entity_poly.pdbx_seq_one_letter_code
_entity_poly.pdbx_strand_id
1 'polypeptide(L)'
;SFFELTECPDSIAILGGGAVGCELAQVMGRLGSKVHLFEAADTLLPAEEDFVSRTLQSSLEKEGVVVHAGDRVERIEDGRTIISQSGSYECHKILVALGRQPNTEGLGLSALGVKCDAVGHPLIDSKLRTTNKKIYAIGDCTGHYQFTHFADGQARALVQNALFANTAKVSSEKTPRSTYTQPEVAAVGASTQMLDQQREAYETYEYFFDELDRVKVGKLSEGAHREDHGFVRVLVKRGGDQILGATIIGPNAGDDIAPLVVMM
;
A
#
# COMPACT_ATOMS: atom_id res chain seq x y z
N SER A 1 -13.67 -15.94 8.08
CA SER A 1 -12.82 -14.90 7.43
C SER A 1 -13.59 -14.22 6.30
N PHE A 2 -13.04 -13.14 5.72
CA PHE A 2 -13.64 -12.47 4.57
C PHE A 2 -13.88 -13.44 3.40
N PHE A 3 -12.92 -14.31 3.12
CA PHE A 3 -12.99 -15.29 2.03
C PHE A 3 -13.95 -16.45 2.26
N GLU A 4 -14.60 -16.53 3.42
CA GLU A 4 -15.64 -17.52 3.74
C GLU A 4 -17.05 -16.95 3.61
N LEU A 5 -17.17 -15.67 3.22
CA LEU A 5 -18.47 -15.07 2.95
C LEU A 5 -19.12 -15.76 1.76
N THR A 6 -20.33 -16.28 1.97
CA THR A 6 -21.16 -16.90 0.93
C THR A 6 -22.21 -15.95 0.37
N GLU A 7 -22.44 -14.84 1.05
CA GLU A 7 -23.43 -13.81 0.69
C GLU A 7 -22.82 -12.43 0.91
N CYS A 8 -23.20 -11.47 0.06
CA CYS A 8 -22.84 -10.08 0.22
C CYS A 8 -23.63 -9.47 1.40
N PRO A 9 -22.99 -8.94 2.43
CA PRO A 9 -23.70 -8.29 3.53
C PRO A 9 -24.34 -6.97 3.06
N ASP A 10 -25.54 -6.63 3.56
CA ASP A 10 -26.20 -5.36 3.22
C ASP A 10 -25.36 -4.13 3.62
N SER A 11 -24.58 -4.28 4.70
CA SER A 11 -23.64 -3.22 5.14
C SER A 11 -22.39 -3.79 5.75
N ILE A 12 -21.25 -3.11 5.51
CA ILE A 12 -19.94 -3.49 6.04
C ILE A 12 -19.16 -2.25 6.49
N ALA A 13 -18.57 -2.34 7.69
CA ALA A 13 -17.56 -1.39 8.13
C ALA A 13 -16.17 -1.99 7.87
N ILE A 14 -15.30 -1.23 7.25
CA ILE A 14 -13.90 -1.62 6.98
C ILE A 14 -13.00 -0.70 7.80
N LEU A 15 -12.18 -1.29 8.65
CA LEU A 15 -11.26 -0.59 9.53
C LEU A 15 -9.85 -0.63 8.96
N GLY A 16 -9.34 0.52 8.54
CA GLY A 16 -8.04 0.74 7.92
C GLY A 16 -8.16 1.13 6.44
N GLY A 17 -7.71 2.33 6.12
CA GLY A 17 -7.68 2.93 4.77
C GLY A 17 -6.39 2.65 3.99
N GLY A 18 -5.66 1.58 4.32
CA GLY A 18 -4.54 1.08 3.53
C GLY A 18 -5.00 0.37 2.25
N ALA A 19 -4.04 -0.18 1.47
CA ALA A 19 -4.33 -0.83 0.18
C ALA A 19 -5.47 -1.86 0.27
N VAL A 20 -5.36 -2.82 1.20
CA VAL A 20 -6.38 -3.87 1.39
C VAL A 20 -7.75 -3.29 1.73
N GLY A 21 -7.80 -2.29 2.63
CA GLY A 21 -9.05 -1.65 3.02
C GLY A 21 -9.72 -0.93 1.85
N CYS A 22 -8.96 -0.16 1.07
CA CYS A 22 -9.45 0.55 -0.12
C CYS A 22 -9.95 -0.41 -1.21
N GLU A 23 -9.17 -1.46 -1.52
CA GLU A 23 -9.53 -2.47 -2.51
C GLU A 23 -10.83 -3.17 -2.13
N LEU A 24 -10.95 -3.64 -0.89
CA LEU A 24 -12.13 -4.36 -0.43
C LEU A 24 -13.34 -3.43 -0.22
N ALA A 25 -13.13 -2.16 0.13
CA ALA A 25 -14.20 -1.18 0.19
C ALA A 25 -14.84 -0.98 -1.19
N GLN A 26 -14.02 -0.83 -2.24
CA GLN A 26 -14.52 -0.69 -3.60
C GLN A 26 -15.23 -1.96 -4.08
N VAL A 27 -14.64 -3.13 -3.84
CA VAL A 27 -15.25 -4.43 -4.19
C VAL A 27 -16.61 -4.59 -3.53
N MET A 28 -16.71 -4.36 -2.22
CA MET A 28 -17.97 -4.53 -1.50
C MET A 28 -19.03 -3.51 -1.91
N GLY A 29 -18.62 -2.27 -2.18
CA GLY A 29 -19.53 -1.23 -2.73
C GLY A 29 -20.10 -1.65 -4.08
N ARG A 30 -19.26 -2.13 -4.98
CA ARG A 30 -19.67 -2.63 -6.31
C ARG A 30 -20.54 -3.88 -6.26
N LEU A 31 -20.40 -4.70 -5.21
CA LEU A 31 -21.27 -5.85 -4.95
C LEU A 31 -22.60 -5.47 -4.30
N GLY A 32 -22.81 -4.19 -3.96
CA GLY A 32 -24.07 -3.65 -3.44
C GLY A 32 -24.15 -3.47 -1.92
N SER A 33 -23.06 -3.72 -1.18
CA SER A 33 -23.01 -3.37 0.25
C SER A 33 -22.99 -1.86 0.46
N LYS A 34 -23.61 -1.40 1.55
CA LYS A 34 -23.34 -0.06 2.11
C LYS A 34 -22.01 -0.13 2.85
N VAL A 35 -21.02 0.59 2.36
CA VAL A 35 -19.65 0.52 2.89
C VAL A 35 -19.31 1.77 3.69
N HIS A 36 -18.80 1.58 4.92
CA HIS A 36 -18.15 2.59 5.74
C HIS A 36 -16.67 2.22 5.86
N LEU A 37 -15.77 3.07 5.34
CA LEU A 37 -14.31 2.89 5.41
C LEU A 37 -13.73 3.86 6.42
N PHE A 38 -13.17 3.36 7.52
CA PHE A 38 -12.57 4.14 8.59
C PHE A 38 -11.05 4.13 8.50
N GLU A 39 -10.43 5.32 8.57
CA GLU A 39 -8.98 5.50 8.65
C GLU A 39 -8.65 6.51 9.74
N ALA A 40 -7.71 6.16 10.61
CA ALA A 40 -7.27 7.01 11.72
C ALA A 40 -6.37 8.16 11.26
N ALA A 41 -5.66 8.00 10.13
CA ALA A 41 -4.92 9.08 9.49
C ALA A 41 -5.88 9.99 8.71
N ASP A 42 -5.44 11.23 8.49
CA ASP A 42 -6.24 12.26 7.79
C ASP A 42 -6.53 11.91 6.32
N THR A 43 -5.83 10.93 5.76
CA THR A 43 -5.96 10.51 4.35
C THR A 43 -5.94 9.00 4.20
N LEU A 44 -6.59 8.49 3.16
CA LEU A 44 -6.42 7.11 2.69
C LEU A 44 -5.01 6.91 2.16
N LEU A 45 -4.50 5.68 2.19
CA LEU A 45 -3.16 5.34 1.73
C LEU A 45 -2.09 6.31 2.29
N PRO A 46 -1.93 6.46 3.61
CA PRO A 46 -1.11 7.51 4.21
C PRO A 46 0.39 7.42 3.87
N ALA A 47 0.83 6.33 3.25
CA ALA A 47 2.20 6.18 2.75
C ALA A 47 2.39 6.72 1.33
N GLU A 48 1.31 7.11 0.65
CA GLU A 48 1.32 7.61 -0.72
C GLU A 48 1.27 9.16 -0.73
N GLU A 49 1.41 9.72 -1.91
CA GLU A 49 1.32 11.18 -2.13
C GLU A 49 -0.11 11.68 -1.84
N ASP A 50 -0.24 12.88 -1.27
CA ASP A 50 -1.54 13.46 -0.89
C ASP A 50 -2.56 13.51 -2.05
N PHE A 51 -2.09 13.79 -3.27
CA PHE A 51 -2.96 13.83 -4.43
C PHE A 51 -3.52 12.44 -4.79
N VAL A 52 -2.74 11.37 -4.60
CA VAL A 52 -3.18 9.98 -4.79
C VAL A 52 -4.32 9.68 -3.85
N SER A 53 -4.14 10.02 -2.57
CA SER A 53 -5.15 9.82 -1.53
C SER A 53 -6.45 10.54 -1.87
N ARG A 54 -6.39 11.81 -2.28
CA ARG A 54 -7.57 12.60 -2.66
C ARG A 54 -8.27 12.03 -3.89
N THR A 55 -7.51 11.66 -4.93
CA THR A 55 -8.08 11.10 -6.16
C THR A 55 -8.78 9.78 -5.88
N LEU A 56 -8.13 8.89 -5.12
CA LEU A 56 -8.73 7.60 -4.75
C LEU A 56 -9.96 7.79 -3.88
N GLN A 57 -9.90 8.64 -2.86
CA GLN A 57 -11.04 8.93 -2.00
C GLN A 57 -12.25 9.44 -2.80
N SER A 58 -12.02 10.42 -3.68
CA SER A 58 -13.08 10.95 -4.56
C SER A 58 -13.69 9.85 -5.43
N SER A 59 -12.89 8.92 -5.94
CA SER A 59 -13.38 7.79 -6.73
C SER A 59 -14.25 6.85 -5.91
N LEU A 60 -13.80 6.47 -4.71
CA LEU A 60 -14.56 5.60 -3.81
C LEU A 60 -15.89 6.23 -3.37
N GLU A 61 -15.88 7.54 -3.05
CA GLU A 61 -17.08 8.28 -2.67
C GLU A 61 -18.09 8.41 -3.83
N LYS A 62 -17.62 8.61 -5.07
CA LYS A 62 -18.47 8.58 -6.28
C LYS A 62 -19.14 7.21 -6.48
N GLU A 63 -18.51 6.13 -6.05
CA GLU A 63 -19.07 4.77 -6.07
C GLU A 63 -19.94 4.45 -4.83
N GLY A 64 -20.17 5.42 -3.93
CA GLY A 64 -21.07 5.30 -2.78
C GLY A 64 -20.42 4.76 -1.51
N VAL A 65 -19.09 4.64 -1.47
CA VAL A 65 -18.36 4.34 -0.23
C VAL A 65 -18.36 5.58 0.68
N VAL A 66 -18.76 5.42 1.93
CA VAL A 66 -18.66 6.48 2.93
C VAL A 66 -17.30 6.43 3.59
N VAL A 67 -16.44 7.39 3.29
CA VAL A 67 -15.08 7.47 3.82
C VAL A 67 -15.04 8.32 5.09
N HIS A 68 -14.44 7.77 6.15
CA HIS A 68 -14.21 8.41 7.44
C HIS A 68 -12.69 8.52 7.68
N ALA A 69 -12.02 9.38 6.91
CA ALA A 69 -10.61 9.71 7.11
C ALA A 69 -10.45 10.68 8.29
N GLY A 70 -9.38 10.50 9.08
CA GLY A 70 -9.19 11.24 10.33
C GLY A 70 -10.11 10.79 11.47
N ASP A 71 -10.89 9.72 11.28
CA ASP A 71 -11.85 9.23 12.25
C ASP A 71 -11.42 7.89 12.86
N ARG A 72 -10.83 7.99 14.03
CA ARG A 72 -10.34 6.81 14.74
C ARG A 72 -11.47 6.02 15.37
N VAL A 73 -11.54 4.72 15.04
CA VAL A 73 -12.41 3.78 15.74
C VAL A 73 -11.84 3.52 17.13
N GLU A 74 -12.66 3.74 18.15
CA GLU A 74 -12.27 3.56 19.56
C GLU A 74 -12.57 2.15 20.05
N ARG A 75 -13.76 1.63 19.70
CA ARG A 75 -14.20 0.28 20.10
C ARG A 75 -15.30 -0.25 19.19
N ILE A 76 -15.53 -1.55 19.31
CA ILE A 76 -16.61 -2.27 18.66
C ILE A 76 -17.54 -2.78 19.76
N GLU A 77 -18.84 -2.52 19.64
CA GLU A 77 -19.87 -3.01 20.55
C GLU A 77 -20.72 -4.08 19.84
N ASP A 78 -21.07 -5.16 20.56
CA ASP A 78 -21.92 -6.27 20.11
C ASP A 78 -21.51 -6.89 18.75
N GLY A 79 -20.25 -6.72 18.34
CA GLY A 79 -19.70 -7.21 17.07
C GLY A 79 -20.31 -6.59 15.81
N ARG A 80 -21.10 -5.51 15.94
CA ARG A 80 -21.82 -4.86 14.85
C ARG A 80 -21.79 -3.34 14.88
N THR A 81 -21.54 -2.75 16.03
CA THR A 81 -21.56 -1.30 16.21
C THR A 81 -20.15 -0.77 16.32
N ILE A 82 -19.75 0.10 15.40
CA ILE A 82 -18.50 0.86 15.43
C ILE A 82 -18.73 2.12 16.24
N ILE A 83 -17.92 2.36 17.26
CA ILE A 83 -17.84 3.62 17.97
C ILE A 83 -16.55 4.30 17.57
N SER A 84 -16.67 5.43 16.90
CA SER A 84 -15.56 6.28 16.48
C SER A 84 -15.64 7.65 17.13
N GLN A 85 -14.66 8.50 16.86
CA GLN A 85 -14.65 9.89 17.36
C GLN A 85 -15.82 10.71 16.80
N SER A 86 -16.28 10.41 15.58
CA SER A 86 -17.36 11.15 14.93
C SER A 86 -18.77 10.62 15.25
N GLY A 87 -18.89 9.41 15.79
CA GLY A 87 -20.20 8.85 16.12
C GLY A 87 -20.27 7.33 16.25
N SER A 88 -21.50 6.82 16.13
CA SER A 88 -21.82 5.40 16.23
C SER A 88 -22.45 4.92 14.93
N TYR A 89 -21.96 3.80 14.40
CA TYR A 89 -22.31 3.24 13.09
C TYR A 89 -22.62 1.75 13.22
N GLU A 90 -23.85 1.36 12.90
CA GLU A 90 -24.26 -0.04 12.88
C GLU A 90 -24.03 -0.66 11.51
N CYS A 91 -23.49 -1.89 11.47
CA CYS A 91 -23.23 -2.64 10.24
C CYS A 91 -23.44 -4.13 10.44
N HIS A 92 -23.72 -4.86 9.34
CA HIS A 92 -23.91 -6.31 9.38
C HIS A 92 -22.59 -7.07 9.58
N LYS A 93 -21.50 -6.55 9.03
CA LYS A 93 -20.17 -7.15 9.13
C LYS A 93 -19.12 -6.08 9.39
N ILE A 94 -18.03 -6.49 10.02
CA ILE A 94 -16.85 -5.67 10.23
C ILE A 94 -15.66 -6.40 9.64
N LEU A 95 -14.91 -5.71 8.78
CA LEU A 95 -13.64 -6.15 8.25
C LEU A 95 -12.51 -5.37 8.91
N VAL A 96 -11.59 -6.06 9.56
CA VAL A 96 -10.42 -5.47 10.20
C VAL A 96 -9.24 -5.58 9.24
N ALA A 97 -8.77 -4.43 8.70
CA ALA A 97 -7.66 -4.29 7.77
C ALA A 97 -6.54 -3.37 8.34
N LEU A 98 -6.31 -3.43 9.65
CA LEU A 98 -5.42 -2.53 10.41
C LEU A 98 -3.94 -2.94 10.36
N GLY A 99 -3.56 -3.82 9.45
CA GLY A 99 -2.19 -4.31 9.30
C GLY A 99 -2.01 -5.77 9.68
N ARG A 100 -0.75 -6.18 9.80
CA ARG A 100 -0.34 -7.56 10.07
C ARG A 100 0.69 -7.60 11.17
N GLN A 101 0.66 -8.66 11.96
CA GLN A 101 1.69 -8.97 12.94
C GLN A 101 2.52 -10.17 12.46
N PRO A 102 3.82 -10.21 12.76
CA PRO A 102 4.64 -11.36 12.40
C PRO A 102 4.24 -12.58 13.23
N ASN A 103 4.07 -13.72 12.57
CA ASN A 103 3.79 -14.97 13.26
C ASN A 103 5.10 -15.66 13.68
N THR A 104 5.80 -15.07 14.65
CA THR A 104 7.12 -15.48 15.12
C THR A 104 7.12 -16.05 16.54
N GLU A 105 5.99 -16.02 17.22
CA GLU A 105 5.83 -16.59 18.55
C GLU A 105 5.98 -18.11 18.52
N GLY A 106 6.54 -18.70 19.58
CA GLY A 106 6.72 -20.15 19.70
C GLY A 106 7.86 -20.74 18.88
N LEU A 107 8.55 -19.96 18.03
CA LEU A 107 9.67 -20.43 17.20
C LEU A 107 11.00 -20.57 17.97
N GLY A 108 11.04 -20.22 19.26
CA GLY A 108 12.26 -20.29 20.06
C GLY A 108 13.37 -19.33 19.63
N LEU A 109 13.04 -18.25 18.93
CA LEU A 109 14.01 -17.32 18.31
C LEU A 109 15.02 -16.76 19.34
N SER A 110 14.56 -16.39 20.53
CA SER A 110 15.41 -15.87 21.60
C SER A 110 16.44 -16.92 22.06
N ALA A 111 16.03 -18.18 22.22
CA ALA A 111 16.94 -19.28 22.60
C ALA A 111 18.00 -19.54 21.51
N LEU A 112 17.71 -19.22 20.26
CA LEU A 112 18.62 -19.35 19.14
C LEU A 112 19.47 -18.07 18.92
N GLY A 113 19.37 -17.08 19.80
CA GLY A 113 20.11 -15.81 19.70
C GLY A 113 19.64 -14.89 18.57
N VAL A 114 18.42 -15.10 18.08
CA VAL A 114 17.77 -14.19 17.10
C VAL A 114 17.09 -13.06 17.86
N LYS A 115 17.51 -11.82 17.58
CA LYS A 115 16.88 -10.62 18.13
C LYS A 115 15.72 -10.19 17.21
N CYS A 116 14.65 -9.74 17.82
CA CYS A 116 13.48 -9.16 17.14
C CYS A 116 13.30 -7.70 17.58
N ASP A 117 12.53 -6.93 16.79
CA ASP A 117 12.06 -5.61 17.18
C ASP A 117 10.94 -5.71 18.23
N ALA A 118 10.36 -4.56 18.61
CA ALA A 118 9.29 -4.48 19.61
C ALA A 118 7.96 -5.15 19.15
N VAL A 119 7.78 -5.34 17.83
CA VAL A 119 6.59 -5.96 17.24
C VAL A 119 6.78 -7.47 17.07
N GLY A 120 8.04 -7.95 17.07
CA GLY A 120 8.37 -9.35 16.91
C GLY A 120 9.02 -9.71 15.56
N HIS A 121 9.35 -8.73 14.70
CA HIS A 121 10.05 -8.99 13.45
C HIS A 121 11.52 -9.32 13.72
N PRO A 122 12.08 -10.43 13.19
CA PRO A 122 13.48 -10.73 13.27
C PRO A 122 14.34 -9.63 12.62
N LEU A 123 15.33 -9.12 13.36
CA LEU A 123 16.28 -8.13 12.82
C LEU A 123 17.20 -8.80 11.80
N ILE A 124 17.25 -8.27 10.58
CA ILE A 124 18.07 -8.79 9.48
C ILE A 124 19.08 -7.77 8.97
N ASP A 125 20.17 -8.25 8.42
CA ASP A 125 21.12 -7.45 7.66
C ASP A 125 20.74 -7.39 6.16
N SER A 126 21.51 -6.60 5.37
CA SER A 126 21.28 -6.45 3.93
C SER A 126 21.43 -7.76 3.12
N LYS A 127 21.89 -8.83 3.75
CA LYS A 127 22.01 -10.17 3.18
C LYS A 127 20.96 -11.15 3.74
N LEU A 128 19.94 -10.62 4.41
CA LEU A 128 18.81 -11.34 4.98
C LEU A 128 19.16 -12.25 6.17
N ARG A 129 20.38 -12.10 6.74
CA ARG A 129 20.81 -12.88 7.91
C ARG A 129 20.31 -12.21 9.19
N THR A 130 19.78 -13.01 10.09
CA THR A 130 19.43 -12.54 11.43
C THR A 130 20.67 -12.25 12.27
N THR A 131 20.50 -11.90 13.54
CA THR A 131 21.60 -11.79 14.50
C THR A 131 22.32 -13.13 14.70
N ASN A 132 21.64 -14.26 14.57
CA ASN A 132 22.27 -15.56 14.39
C ASN A 132 22.58 -15.81 12.90
N LYS A 133 23.84 -15.77 12.53
CA LYS A 133 24.28 -15.85 11.12
C LYS A 133 23.97 -17.16 10.40
N LYS A 134 23.47 -18.16 11.10
CA LYS A 134 23.01 -19.45 10.53
C LYS A 134 21.50 -19.42 10.21
N ILE A 135 20.80 -18.35 10.63
CA ILE A 135 19.36 -18.19 10.45
C ILE A 135 19.10 -16.97 9.58
N TYR A 136 18.28 -17.14 8.55
CA TYR A 136 17.81 -16.09 7.66
C TYR A 136 16.33 -15.86 7.91
N ALA A 137 15.85 -14.62 7.67
CA ALA A 137 14.44 -14.31 7.65
C ALA A 137 14.11 -13.54 6.38
N ILE A 138 13.00 -13.87 5.75
CA ILE A 138 12.52 -13.28 4.49
C ILE A 138 11.00 -13.12 4.51
N GLY A 139 10.49 -12.27 3.63
CA GLY A 139 9.06 -12.03 3.46
C GLY A 139 8.46 -11.20 4.58
N ASP A 140 7.16 -11.32 4.73
CA ASP A 140 6.32 -10.50 5.61
C ASP A 140 6.79 -10.47 7.07
N CYS A 141 7.37 -11.57 7.56
CA CYS A 141 7.85 -11.65 8.93
C CYS A 141 9.03 -10.71 9.24
N THR A 142 9.67 -10.11 8.22
CA THR A 142 10.80 -9.18 8.42
C THR A 142 10.38 -7.74 8.70
N GLY A 143 9.08 -7.44 8.63
CA GLY A 143 8.53 -6.10 8.89
C GLY A 143 8.82 -5.06 7.80
N HIS A 144 9.48 -5.45 6.71
CA HIS A 144 9.64 -4.63 5.53
C HIS A 144 8.36 -4.62 4.68
N TYR A 145 8.45 -4.42 3.37
CA TYR A 145 7.28 -4.50 2.50
C TYR A 145 6.64 -5.90 2.53
N GLN A 146 5.34 -5.96 2.82
CA GLN A 146 4.56 -7.20 2.91
C GLN A 146 3.90 -7.51 1.57
N PHE A 147 4.73 -7.66 0.52
CA PHE A 147 4.31 -7.97 -0.84
C PHE A 147 4.91 -9.30 -1.30
N THR A 148 4.13 -10.06 -2.07
CA THR A 148 4.55 -11.37 -2.60
C THR A 148 5.81 -11.26 -3.47
N HIS A 149 5.89 -10.25 -4.35
CA HIS A 149 7.05 -10.04 -5.22
C HIS A 149 8.30 -9.63 -4.44
N PHE A 150 8.15 -8.89 -3.32
CA PHE A 150 9.27 -8.56 -2.45
C PHE A 150 9.80 -9.82 -1.74
N ALA A 151 8.91 -10.66 -1.22
CA ALA A 151 9.26 -11.93 -0.59
C ALA A 151 9.95 -12.89 -1.59
N ASP A 152 9.48 -12.96 -2.86
CA ASP A 152 10.14 -13.74 -3.92
C ASP A 152 11.54 -13.22 -4.24
N GLY A 153 11.71 -11.89 -4.36
CA GLY A 153 13.02 -11.26 -4.53
C GLY A 153 13.99 -11.58 -3.39
N GLN A 154 13.51 -11.52 -2.14
CA GLN A 154 14.28 -11.92 -0.97
C GLN A 154 14.63 -13.42 -1.01
N ALA A 155 13.71 -14.29 -1.42
CA ALA A 155 13.95 -15.72 -1.51
C ALA A 155 15.07 -16.04 -2.52
N ARG A 156 15.05 -15.40 -3.70
CA ARG A 156 16.12 -15.54 -4.71
C ARG A 156 17.46 -15.08 -4.20
N ALA A 157 17.50 -13.91 -3.54
CA ALA A 157 18.72 -13.39 -2.93
C ALA A 157 19.24 -14.29 -1.80
N LEU A 158 18.33 -14.86 -1.00
CA LEU A 158 18.69 -15.81 0.05
C LEU A 158 19.35 -17.07 -0.52
N VAL A 159 18.77 -17.67 -1.55
CA VAL A 159 19.34 -18.86 -2.21
C VAL A 159 20.73 -18.55 -2.73
N GLN A 160 20.94 -17.42 -3.40
CA GLN A 160 22.25 -16.98 -3.85
C GLN A 160 23.24 -16.80 -2.69
N ASN A 161 22.81 -16.13 -1.62
CA ASN A 161 23.68 -15.83 -0.49
C ASN A 161 24.02 -17.05 0.38
N ALA A 162 23.10 -18.00 0.48
CA ALA A 162 23.26 -19.18 1.33
C ALA A 162 24.05 -20.30 0.65
N LEU A 163 23.84 -20.49 -0.67
CA LEU A 163 24.35 -21.67 -1.39
C LEU A 163 25.48 -21.35 -2.36
N PHE A 164 25.65 -20.07 -2.74
CA PHE A 164 26.65 -19.68 -3.75
C PHE A 164 27.52 -18.52 -3.25
N ALA A 165 27.50 -17.40 -3.97
CA ALA A 165 28.25 -16.20 -3.62
C ALA A 165 27.39 -15.26 -2.76
N ASN A 166 27.85 -14.98 -1.56
CA ASN A 166 27.18 -14.10 -0.59
C ASN A 166 27.28 -12.61 -1.01
N THR A 167 26.74 -12.26 -2.19
CA THR A 167 26.85 -10.93 -2.82
C THR A 167 25.52 -10.25 -3.07
N ALA A 168 24.41 -11.00 -3.10
CA ALA A 168 23.08 -10.42 -3.37
C ALA A 168 22.62 -9.53 -2.21
N LYS A 169 22.10 -8.37 -2.56
CA LYS A 169 21.46 -7.44 -1.64
C LYS A 169 20.05 -7.17 -2.13
N VAL A 170 19.10 -7.06 -1.22
CA VAL A 170 17.74 -6.66 -1.52
C VAL A 170 17.55 -5.26 -0.97
N SER A 171 17.12 -4.34 -1.85
CA SER A 171 16.74 -2.98 -1.48
C SER A 171 15.23 -2.85 -1.46
N SER A 172 14.70 -2.32 -0.38
CA SER A 172 13.29 -1.94 -0.31
C SER A 172 12.97 -0.69 -1.15
N GLU A 173 13.96 0.18 -1.37
CA GLU A 173 13.78 1.45 -2.10
C GLU A 173 13.33 1.27 -3.54
N LYS A 174 13.73 0.16 -4.19
CA LYS A 174 13.36 -0.15 -5.57
C LYS A 174 12.21 -1.15 -5.69
N THR A 175 11.51 -1.40 -4.60
CA THR A 175 10.37 -2.32 -4.60
C THR A 175 9.11 -1.55 -4.97
N PRO A 176 8.45 -1.87 -6.10
CA PRO A 176 7.19 -1.25 -6.44
C PRO A 176 6.09 -1.71 -5.48
N ARG A 177 5.10 -0.87 -5.30
CA ARG A 177 3.88 -1.18 -4.56
C ARG A 177 2.68 -0.77 -5.38
N SER A 178 1.59 -1.53 -5.28
CA SER A 178 0.36 -1.26 -6.04
C SER A 178 -0.85 -1.47 -5.14
N THR A 179 -1.86 -0.65 -5.37
CA THR A 179 -3.21 -0.79 -4.83
C THR A 179 -4.14 -0.96 -6.02
N TYR A 180 -4.83 -2.10 -6.08
CA TYR A 180 -5.62 -2.53 -7.24
C TYR A 180 -7.07 -2.02 -7.17
N THR A 181 -7.21 -0.77 -6.83
CA THR A 181 -8.48 -0.03 -6.93
C THR A 181 -8.71 0.43 -8.37
N GLN A 182 -9.81 1.13 -8.61
CA GLN A 182 -10.05 1.85 -9.85
C GLN A 182 -10.34 3.32 -9.51
N PRO A 183 -9.41 4.24 -9.86
CA PRO A 183 -8.14 3.98 -10.56
C PRO A 183 -7.15 3.16 -9.73
N GLU A 184 -6.26 2.42 -10.41
CA GLU A 184 -5.12 1.77 -9.76
C GLU A 184 -4.11 2.82 -9.29
N VAL A 185 -3.42 2.50 -8.20
CA VAL A 185 -2.30 3.30 -7.69
C VAL A 185 -1.05 2.44 -7.70
N ALA A 186 0.02 2.93 -8.28
CA ALA A 186 1.33 2.28 -8.20
C ALA A 186 2.42 3.29 -7.88
N ALA A 187 3.37 2.89 -7.06
CA ALA A 187 4.50 3.74 -6.71
C ALA A 187 5.78 2.93 -6.49
N VAL A 188 6.92 3.57 -6.68
CA VAL A 188 8.25 3.04 -6.39
C VAL A 188 9.16 4.15 -5.88
N GLY A 189 10.08 3.83 -4.98
CA GLY A 189 11.03 4.79 -4.44
C GLY A 189 10.43 5.74 -3.40
N ALA A 190 11.01 6.92 -3.29
CA ALA A 190 10.66 7.93 -2.31
C ALA A 190 9.44 8.76 -2.74
N SER A 191 8.62 9.18 -1.78
CA SER A 191 7.61 10.21 -1.96
C SER A 191 8.20 11.61 -1.77
N THR A 192 7.49 12.65 -2.20
CA THR A 192 7.87 14.05 -1.94
C THR A 192 8.05 14.29 -0.45
N GLN A 193 7.14 13.77 0.38
CA GLN A 193 7.22 13.89 1.83
C GLN A 193 8.51 13.28 2.42
N MET A 194 8.91 12.10 1.92
CA MET A 194 10.16 11.45 2.34
C MET A 194 11.39 12.28 1.95
N LEU A 195 11.43 12.80 0.72
CA LEU A 195 12.55 13.63 0.23
C LEU A 195 12.65 14.94 1.00
N ASP A 196 11.53 15.59 1.30
CA ASP A 196 11.48 16.81 2.10
C ASP A 196 11.98 16.58 3.53
N GLN A 197 11.59 15.48 4.17
CA GLN A 197 12.09 15.09 5.49
C GLN A 197 13.61 14.82 5.47
N GLN A 198 14.11 14.22 4.41
CA GLN A 198 15.54 13.95 4.21
C GLN A 198 16.32 15.18 3.74
N ARG A 199 15.64 16.27 3.38
CA ARG A 199 16.22 17.46 2.78
C ARG A 199 16.97 17.16 1.48
N GLU A 200 16.56 16.13 0.74
CA GLU A 200 17.11 15.81 -0.57
C GLU A 200 16.47 16.73 -1.62
N ALA A 201 17.31 17.36 -2.45
CA ALA A 201 16.84 18.27 -3.49
C ALA A 201 16.41 17.49 -4.74
N TYR A 202 15.20 17.72 -5.19
CA TYR A 202 14.62 17.03 -6.35
C TYR A 202 13.90 18.00 -7.30
N GLU A 203 13.58 17.50 -8.48
CA GLU A 203 12.71 18.09 -9.48
C GLU A 203 11.54 17.16 -9.75
N THR A 204 10.36 17.72 -10.00
CA THR A 204 9.13 16.96 -10.22
C THR A 204 8.74 17.08 -11.69
N TYR A 205 8.50 15.93 -12.32
CA TYR A 205 7.94 15.82 -13.67
C TYR A 205 6.58 15.15 -13.58
N GLU A 206 5.57 15.78 -14.20
CA GLU A 206 4.19 15.32 -14.21
C GLU A 206 3.63 15.25 -15.61
N TYR A 207 2.86 14.22 -15.88
CA TYR A 207 2.11 14.09 -17.11
C TYR A 207 0.70 13.56 -16.82
N PHE A 208 -0.31 14.28 -17.26
CA PHE A 208 -1.71 13.92 -17.06
C PHE A 208 -2.22 13.09 -18.23
N PHE A 209 -2.98 12.04 -17.93
CA PHE A 209 -3.45 11.11 -18.96
C PHE A 209 -4.51 11.70 -19.89
N ASP A 210 -5.22 12.76 -19.47
CA ASP A 210 -6.13 13.50 -20.35
C ASP A 210 -5.41 14.18 -21.55
N GLU A 211 -4.10 14.31 -21.50
CA GLU A 211 -3.28 14.81 -22.61
C GLU A 211 -2.97 13.73 -23.64
N LEU A 212 -3.13 12.44 -23.30
CA LEU A 212 -2.91 11.33 -24.23
C LEU A 212 -4.01 11.26 -25.29
N ASP A 213 -3.64 11.13 -26.55
CA ASP A 213 -4.60 11.01 -27.66
C ASP A 213 -5.54 9.81 -27.47
N ARG A 214 -5.03 8.70 -26.95
CA ARG A 214 -5.84 7.51 -26.65
C ARG A 214 -6.94 7.80 -25.61
N VAL A 215 -6.67 8.61 -24.61
CA VAL A 215 -7.66 9.00 -23.59
C VAL A 215 -8.66 9.98 -24.19
N LYS A 216 -8.20 10.92 -25.05
CA LYS A 216 -9.08 11.87 -25.76
C LYS A 216 -10.06 11.17 -26.72
N VAL A 217 -9.65 10.06 -27.33
CA VAL A 217 -10.51 9.25 -28.23
C VAL A 217 -11.44 8.32 -27.45
N GLY A 218 -10.98 7.82 -26.30
CA GLY A 218 -11.87 7.16 -25.33
C GLY A 218 -12.77 8.21 -24.70
N LYS A 219 -14.10 8.01 -24.70
CA LYS A 219 -15.06 8.95 -24.15
C LYS A 219 -14.63 9.41 -22.74
N LEU A 220 -14.04 10.60 -22.64
CA LEU A 220 -13.91 11.30 -21.38
C LEU A 220 -15.31 11.54 -20.85
N SER A 221 -15.62 11.15 -19.64
CA SER A 221 -16.89 11.47 -19.02
C SER A 221 -16.99 13.00 -18.93
N GLU A 222 -18.06 13.57 -19.50
CA GLU A 222 -18.32 15.01 -19.40
C GLU A 222 -18.39 15.41 -17.93
N GLY A 223 -17.59 16.42 -17.54
CA GLY A 223 -17.55 16.92 -16.16
C GLY A 223 -16.52 16.27 -15.23
N ALA A 224 -15.72 15.32 -15.69
CA ALA A 224 -14.62 14.80 -14.90
C ALA A 224 -13.49 15.83 -14.74
N HIS A 225 -12.92 15.92 -13.54
CA HIS A 225 -11.72 16.72 -13.33
C HIS A 225 -10.51 16.05 -14.02
N ARG A 226 -9.51 16.87 -14.40
CA ARG A 226 -8.29 16.40 -15.06
C ARG A 226 -7.62 15.25 -14.30
N GLU A 227 -7.62 15.32 -12.97
CA GLU A 227 -7.04 14.32 -12.08
C GLU A 227 -7.80 12.99 -12.07
N ASP A 228 -9.10 12.98 -12.43
CA ASP A 228 -9.92 11.77 -12.50
C ASP A 228 -9.47 10.80 -13.61
N HIS A 229 -8.73 11.30 -14.60
CA HIS A 229 -8.21 10.48 -15.70
C HIS A 229 -6.89 9.80 -15.37
N GLY A 230 -6.28 10.19 -14.27
CA GLY A 230 -5.00 9.68 -13.83
C GLY A 230 -3.81 10.50 -14.35
N PHE A 231 -2.66 10.22 -13.79
CA PHE A 231 -1.40 10.85 -14.19
C PHE A 231 -0.19 10.07 -13.67
N VAL A 232 0.98 10.42 -14.17
CA VAL A 232 2.28 9.96 -13.68
C VAL A 232 3.06 11.13 -13.11
N ARG A 233 3.70 10.92 -11.96
CA ARG A 233 4.68 11.81 -11.36
C ARG A 233 6.00 11.07 -11.22
N VAL A 234 7.10 11.73 -11.62
CA VAL A 234 8.46 11.22 -11.45
C VAL A 234 9.28 12.26 -10.68
N LEU A 235 9.96 11.83 -9.64
CA LEU A 235 10.85 12.63 -8.81
C LEU A 235 12.29 12.31 -9.21
N VAL A 236 13.02 13.32 -9.65
CA VAL A 236 14.39 13.20 -10.16
C VAL A 236 15.32 14.01 -9.29
N LYS A 237 16.52 13.50 -9.03
CA LYS A 237 17.54 14.22 -8.28
C LYS A 237 17.91 15.52 -8.99
N ARG A 238 17.86 16.63 -8.25
CA ARG A 238 18.16 17.96 -8.84
C ARG A 238 19.57 18.01 -9.45
N GLY A 239 19.62 18.47 -10.69
CA GLY A 239 20.88 18.59 -11.44
C GLY A 239 21.44 17.27 -11.95
N GLY A 240 20.65 16.22 -12.02
CA GLY A 240 20.99 14.90 -12.57
C GLY A 240 19.80 14.24 -13.25
N ASP A 241 19.96 12.97 -13.56
CA ASP A 241 18.96 12.12 -14.23
C ASP A 241 18.50 10.94 -13.37
N GLN A 242 18.98 10.84 -12.12
CA GLN A 242 18.64 9.76 -11.21
C GLN A 242 17.18 9.89 -10.74
N ILE A 243 16.35 8.89 -11.05
CA ILE A 243 15.01 8.76 -10.52
C ILE A 243 15.09 8.40 -9.03
N LEU A 244 14.46 9.19 -8.18
CA LEU A 244 14.35 8.98 -6.74
C LEU A 244 13.05 8.30 -6.35
N GLY A 245 11.99 8.56 -7.11
CA GLY A 245 10.69 7.98 -6.90
C GLY A 245 9.75 8.23 -8.07
N ALA A 246 8.71 7.42 -8.16
CA ALA A 246 7.67 7.59 -9.16
C ALA A 246 6.32 7.10 -8.64
N THR A 247 5.26 7.75 -9.07
CA THR A 247 3.88 7.41 -8.72
C THR A 247 3.00 7.51 -9.96
N ILE A 248 2.18 6.49 -10.18
CA ILE A 248 1.17 6.45 -11.24
C ILE A 248 -0.18 6.22 -10.59
N ILE A 249 -1.18 6.99 -10.99
CA ILE A 249 -2.57 6.71 -10.68
C ILE A 249 -3.37 6.70 -11.99
N GLY A 250 -4.06 5.59 -12.26
CA GLY A 250 -4.81 5.42 -13.50
C GLY A 250 -4.99 3.95 -13.86
N PRO A 251 -5.57 3.67 -15.05
CA PRO A 251 -5.72 2.29 -15.52
C PRO A 251 -4.35 1.62 -15.71
N ASN A 252 -4.22 0.39 -15.23
CA ASN A 252 -3.01 -0.46 -15.35
C ASN A 252 -1.74 0.15 -14.70
N ALA A 253 -1.90 1.02 -13.70
CA ALA A 253 -0.75 1.65 -13.04
C ALA A 253 0.22 0.61 -12.46
N GLY A 254 -0.30 -0.54 -11.99
CA GLY A 254 0.50 -1.64 -11.46
C GLY A 254 1.46 -2.26 -12.48
N ASP A 255 1.08 -2.29 -13.75
CA ASP A 255 1.95 -2.77 -14.84
C ASP A 255 2.85 -1.64 -15.36
N ASP A 256 2.31 -0.42 -15.49
CA ASP A 256 3.00 0.72 -16.08
C ASP A 256 4.13 1.27 -15.21
N ILE A 257 4.18 0.92 -13.93
CA ILE A 257 5.28 1.30 -13.03
C ILE A 257 6.60 0.55 -13.34
N ALA A 258 6.52 -0.63 -13.98
CA ALA A 258 7.67 -1.50 -14.18
C ALA A 258 8.84 -0.86 -14.96
N PRO A 259 8.65 -0.10 -16.05
CA PRO A 259 9.75 0.63 -16.71
C PRO A 259 10.49 1.59 -15.78
N LEU A 260 9.77 2.29 -14.90
CA LEU A 260 10.37 3.24 -13.96
C LEU A 260 11.22 2.52 -12.90
N VAL A 261 10.79 1.33 -12.46
CA VAL A 261 11.59 0.46 -11.56
C VAL A 261 12.92 0.07 -12.20
N VAL A 262 12.92 -0.25 -13.50
CA VAL A 262 14.14 -0.65 -14.22
C VAL A 262 15.09 0.53 -14.43
N MET A 263 14.56 1.74 -14.58
CA MET A 263 15.37 2.95 -14.79
C MET A 263 15.97 3.51 -13.49
N MET A 264 15.47 3.15 -12.32
CA MET A 264 16.04 3.49 -10.99
C MET A 264 17.31 2.69 -10.68
#